data_7045fd1d4ea0ce37ec5c307cdaee76ed
#
_entry.id   7045fd1d4ea0ce37ec5c307cdaee76ed
#
_cell.length_a   1.000
_cell.length_b   1.000
_cell.length_c   1.000
_cell.angle_alpha   90.00
_cell.angle_beta   90.00
_cell.angle_gamma   90.00
#
_symmetry.space_group_name_H-M   'P 1'
#
loop_
_entity.id
_entity.type
_entity.pdbx_description
1 polymer ?
#
loop_
_entity_poly.entity_id
_entity_poly.type
_entity_poly.pdbx_seq_one_letter_code
_entity_poly.pdbx_strand_id
1 'polypeptide(L)'
;MTSIHKTLFNSLDKILNKADRLKYDQHFVTHESSDFTRKSRKLSFKDTISFILSMAGKPIREELLDFFHYSNNTPTASALVQARSKISSRVFQYILNELNKAFPPDNLYKGYHLIAVDGSEMQIPSDTLHKSASKGKFLSAFHLNVSYDVLNHRYLDTIVQGIHSKNEVEAMWKIVERFHDDNAIFIADRNYATRNTMAHIIQSGKSFLIRVKDIHSISSLLRKFNLPDEEFDLDLHITLTRKQTKDIKSQPERYRFLSTSSTFDFIDEHNPEYVLHFRVVRFKLDGSEEYESIITNLSRDEFSKDEIKEIYNTRWGIELSFRDLKYSADLCAVHAKKRESIQQEIWARMILYHISFIMAHHIINKKPKGKGKKKKYSYAINKKMAIHHCRYFIQHYKRKGGHPPDLETLISQDILPIRQNRKCKRLMKSQTLVCLCYRFS
;
A
#
# COMPACT_ATOMS: atom_id res chain seq x y z
N MET A 1 10.26 7.51 30.92
CA MET A 1 9.62 6.90 29.74
C MET A 1 10.65 6.82 28.63
N THR A 2 10.86 5.64 28.08
CA THR A 2 11.78 5.45 26.95
C THR A 2 11.20 6.20 25.73
N SER A 3 12.00 7.03 25.07
CA SER A 3 11.55 7.76 23.86
C SER A 3 11.14 6.78 22.78
N ILE A 4 10.04 7.05 22.04
CA ILE A 4 9.50 6.16 21.00
C ILE A 4 10.56 5.86 19.93
N HIS A 5 11.43 6.83 19.58
CA HIS A 5 12.45 6.59 18.59
C HIS A 5 13.44 5.49 19.06
N LYS A 6 13.83 5.47 20.34
CA LYS A 6 14.68 4.39 20.88
C LYS A 6 13.97 3.04 20.82
N THR A 7 12.68 3.01 21.15
CA THR A 7 11.87 1.78 21.07
C THR A 7 11.77 1.31 19.62
N LEU A 8 11.49 2.19 18.67
CA LEU A 8 11.35 1.88 17.26
C LEU A 8 12.65 1.34 16.66
N PHE A 9 13.77 2.04 16.87
CA PHE A 9 15.07 1.60 16.31
C PHE A 9 15.62 0.36 17.01
N ASN A 10 15.37 0.17 18.30
CA ASN A 10 15.70 -1.08 19.00
C ASN A 10 14.86 -2.25 18.46
N SER A 11 13.59 -2.03 18.18
CA SER A 11 12.73 -3.05 17.55
C SER A 11 13.18 -3.36 16.13
N LEU A 12 13.50 -2.34 15.33
CA LEU A 12 14.06 -2.54 14.00
C LEU A 12 15.36 -3.34 14.04
N ASP A 13 16.27 -3.05 14.98
CA ASP A 13 17.50 -3.82 15.13
C ASP A 13 17.25 -5.27 15.55
N LYS A 14 16.30 -5.52 16.45
CA LYS A 14 15.87 -6.88 16.81
C LYS A 14 15.31 -7.63 15.59
N ILE A 15 14.48 -6.95 14.78
CA ILE A 15 13.89 -7.52 13.54
C ILE A 15 15.02 -7.83 12.54
N LEU A 16 15.97 -6.92 12.34
CA LEU A 16 17.10 -7.13 11.44
C LEU A 16 18.02 -8.27 11.93
N ASN A 17 18.20 -8.44 13.25
CA ASN A 17 18.95 -9.57 13.82
C ASN A 17 18.21 -10.90 13.61
N LYS A 18 16.88 -10.91 13.72
CA LYS A 18 16.07 -12.09 13.36
C LYS A 18 16.18 -12.37 11.86
N ALA A 19 16.06 -11.33 11.01
CA ALA A 19 16.19 -11.44 9.56
C ALA A 19 17.58 -11.97 9.15
N ASP A 20 18.65 -11.64 9.86
CA ASP A 20 19.99 -12.18 9.56
C ASP A 20 20.05 -13.72 9.63
N ARG A 21 19.21 -14.35 10.43
CA ARG A 21 19.11 -15.82 10.50
C ARG A 21 18.45 -16.42 9.26
N LEU A 22 17.66 -15.64 8.53
CA LEU A 22 16.98 -16.08 7.31
C LEU A 22 17.93 -16.35 6.13
N LYS A 23 19.21 -15.96 6.25
CA LYS A 23 20.25 -16.31 5.27
C LYS A 23 20.46 -17.81 5.07
N TYR A 24 19.97 -18.64 5.99
CA TYR A 24 20.02 -20.10 5.91
C TYR A 24 18.76 -20.73 5.37
N ASP A 25 17.72 -19.93 5.09
CA ASP A 25 16.44 -20.40 4.58
C ASP A 25 16.33 -20.09 3.08
N GLN A 26 16.06 -21.14 2.29
CA GLN A 26 15.95 -21.07 0.83
C GLN A 26 14.88 -20.10 0.33
N HIS A 27 13.83 -19.84 1.12
CA HIS A 27 12.79 -18.88 0.76
C HIS A 27 13.28 -17.42 0.76
N PHE A 28 14.36 -17.13 1.48
CA PHE A 28 14.88 -15.78 1.67
C PHE A 28 16.20 -15.51 0.96
N VAL A 29 16.75 -16.52 0.29
CA VAL A 29 17.94 -16.41 -0.56
C VAL A 29 17.59 -16.83 -1.99
N THR A 30 18.31 -16.31 -2.97
CA THR A 30 18.01 -16.57 -4.39
C THR A 30 18.62 -17.88 -4.90
N HIS A 31 19.64 -18.41 -4.20
CA HIS A 31 20.35 -19.66 -4.51
C HIS A 31 20.72 -20.39 -3.23
N GLU A 32 20.67 -21.71 -3.26
CA GLU A 32 21.07 -22.58 -2.12
C GLU A 32 22.51 -22.36 -1.65
N SER A 33 23.41 -22.01 -2.57
CA SER A 33 24.81 -21.69 -2.27
C SER A 33 25.04 -20.22 -1.91
N SER A 34 23.99 -19.47 -1.56
CA SER A 34 24.12 -18.07 -1.17
C SER A 34 24.94 -17.95 0.11
N ASP A 35 26.21 -17.67 -0.10
CA ASP A 35 27.20 -17.72 0.94
C ASP A 35 27.34 -16.34 1.62
N PHE A 36 26.67 -16.15 2.74
CA PHE A 36 26.89 -15.04 3.69
C PHE A 36 27.70 -15.48 4.93
N THR A 37 28.27 -16.67 4.91
CA THR A 37 28.95 -17.26 6.08
C THR A 37 30.43 -16.89 6.16
N ARG A 38 31.05 -16.44 5.05
CA ARG A 38 32.47 -16.07 5.02
C ARG A 38 32.73 -14.81 5.84
N LYS A 39 33.55 -14.95 6.90
CA LYS A 39 33.92 -13.86 7.82
C LYS A 39 34.65 -12.68 7.13
N SER A 40 35.36 -12.93 6.03
CA SER A 40 36.13 -11.92 5.29
C SER A 40 35.28 -10.97 4.40
N ARG A 41 33.97 -11.14 4.32
CA ARG A 41 33.12 -10.28 3.50
C ARG A 41 32.86 -8.93 4.14
N LYS A 42 33.03 -7.87 3.34
CA LYS A 42 32.74 -6.47 3.75
C LYS A 42 31.24 -6.19 3.92
N LEU A 43 30.37 -7.01 3.34
CA LEU A 43 28.91 -6.90 3.38
C LEU A 43 28.32 -8.20 3.95
N SER A 44 27.85 -8.17 5.17
CA SER A 44 27.03 -9.24 5.74
C SER A 44 25.60 -9.19 5.14
N PHE A 45 24.82 -10.24 5.41
CA PHE A 45 23.40 -10.27 5.04
C PHE A 45 22.65 -9.08 5.66
N LYS A 46 22.83 -8.85 6.95
CA LYS A 46 22.23 -7.74 7.69
C LYS A 46 22.70 -6.38 7.18
N ASP A 47 24.00 -6.20 6.90
CA ASP A 47 24.50 -4.91 6.40
C ASP A 47 23.94 -4.59 5.02
N THR A 48 23.81 -5.62 4.15
CA THR A 48 23.22 -5.44 2.82
C THR A 48 21.75 -4.99 2.91
N ILE A 49 20.96 -5.62 3.78
CA ILE A 49 19.56 -5.22 4.02
C ILE A 49 19.48 -3.81 4.60
N SER A 50 20.27 -3.52 5.63
CA SER A 50 20.29 -2.21 6.28
C SER A 50 20.69 -1.10 5.33
N PHE A 51 21.65 -1.37 4.44
CA PHE A 51 22.05 -0.46 3.38
C PHE A 51 20.87 -0.18 2.43
N ILE A 52 20.21 -1.23 1.91
CA ILE A 52 19.09 -1.09 0.97
C ILE A 52 17.92 -0.31 1.61
N LEU A 53 17.65 -0.52 2.91
CA LEU A 53 16.64 0.24 3.65
C LEU A 53 16.95 1.74 3.74
N SER A 54 18.23 2.09 3.80
CA SER A 54 18.70 3.46 3.98
C SER A 54 19.03 4.20 2.69
N MET A 55 19.08 3.49 1.55
CA MET A 55 19.39 4.11 0.25
C MET A 55 18.47 5.29 -0.06
N ALA A 56 19.04 6.35 -0.62
CA ALA A 56 18.32 7.51 -1.16
C ALA A 56 18.32 7.50 -2.69
N GLY A 57 18.34 8.63 -3.32
CA GLY A 57 18.43 8.78 -4.77
C GLY A 57 19.82 9.21 -5.26
N LYS A 58 20.90 8.95 -4.52
CA LYS A 58 22.27 9.27 -4.90
C LYS A 58 22.90 8.12 -5.71
N PRO A 59 24.03 8.34 -6.41
CA PRO A 59 24.80 7.24 -6.99
C PRO A 59 25.21 6.20 -5.93
N ILE A 60 25.19 4.91 -6.30
CA ILE A 60 25.48 3.80 -5.35
C ILE A 60 26.80 4.00 -4.61
N ARG A 61 27.82 4.54 -5.28
CA ARG A 61 29.14 4.75 -4.65
C ARG A 61 29.08 5.78 -3.52
N GLU A 62 28.36 6.87 -3.73
CA GLU A 62 28.13 7.90 -2.68
C GLU A 62 27.33 7.33 -1.52
N GLU A 63 26.26 6.60 -1.80
CA GLU A 63 25.44 5.93 -0.78
C GLU A 63 26.28 4.98 0.08
N LEU A 64 27.19 4.21 -0.54
CA LEU A 64 28.10 3.32 0.18
C LEU A 64 29.11 4.08 1.04
N LEU A 65 29.68 5.18 0.53
CA LEU A 65 30.58 6.02 1.31
C LEU A 65 29.87 6.62 2.52
N ASP A 66 28.66 7.13 2.33
CA ASP A 66 27.85 7.69 3.44
C ASP A 66 27.52 6.62 4.47
N PHE A 67 27.06 5.45 4.05
CA PHE A 67 26.67 4.35 4.96
C PHE A 67 27.86 3.78 5.74
N PHE A 68 29.01 3.63 5.10
CA PHE A 68 30.24 3.13 5.74
C PHE A 68 31.13 4.25 6.29
N HIS A 69 30.63 5.48 6.36
CA HIS A 69 31.31 6.63 6.97
C HIS A 69 32.72 6.91 6.39
N TYR A 70 32.84 6.78 5.06
CA TYR A 70 34.11 6.99 4.34
C TYR A 70 35.26 6.09 4.85
N SER A 71 34.92 4.95 5.42
CA SER A 71 35.92 3.98 5.88
C SER A 71 36.71 3.38 4.74
N ASN A 72 38.00 3.07 4.97
CA ASN A 72 38.83 2.32 4.03
C ASN A 72 38.27 0.93 3.69
N ASN A 73 37.40 0.39 4.54
CA ASN A 73 36.71 -0.87 4.32
C ASN A 73 35.38 -0.72 3.54
N THR A 74 35.08 0.48 3.00
CA THR A 74 33.86 0.69 2.19
C THR A 74 33.83 -0.27 1.00
N PRO A 75 32.76 -1.07 0.84
CA PRO A 75 32.61 -1.98 -0.30
C PRO A 75 32.50 -1.22 -1.62
N THR A 76 32.79 -1.90 -2.72
CA THR A 76 32.56 -1.37 -4.05
C THR A 76 31.08 -1.54 -4.45
N ALA A 77 30.61 -0.75 -5.43
CA ALA A 77 29.27 -0.91 -6.01
C ALA A 77 29.08 -2.34 -6.56
N SER A 78 30.09 -2.94 -7.19
CA SER A 78 30.05 -4.33 -7.67
C SER A 78 29.86 -5.33 -6.53
N ALA A 79 30.55 -5.14 -5.39
CA ALA A 79 30.38 -6.00 -4.23
C ALA A 79 28.94 -5.93 -3.67
N LEU A 80 28.33 -4.74 -3.65
CA LEU A 80 26.93 -4.57 -3.26
C LEU A 80 26.00 -5.30 -4.23
N VAL A 81 26.17 -5.13 -5.54
CA VAL A 81 25.34 -5.79 -6.56
C VAL A 81 25.42 -7.31 -6.42
N GLN A 82 26.61 -7.86 -6.16
CA GLN A 82 26.80 -9.29 -5.91
C GLN A 82 26.17 -9.74 -4.58
N ALA A 83 26.27 -8.96 -3.51
CA ALA A 83 25.67 -9.29 -2.23
C ALA A 83 24.12 -9.27 -2.32
N ARG A 84 23.56 -8.17 -2.84
CA ARG A 84 22.10 -8.04 -2.95
C ARG A 84 21.45 -9.06 -3.88
N SER A 85 22.16 -9.50 -4.94
CA SER A 85 21.63 -10.51 -5.86
C SER A 85 21.40 -11.88 -5.21
N LYS A 86 21.92 -12.12 -4.03
CA LYS A 86 21.75 -13.36 -3.24
C LYS A 86 20.57 -13.31 -2.28
N ILE A 87 19.97 -12.14 -2.08
CA ILE A 87 18.89 -11.88 -1.12
C ILE A 87 17.56 -11.86 -1.86
N SER A 88 16.57 -12.61 -1.39
CA SER A 88 15.20 -12.50 -1.90
C SER A 88 14.50 -11.27 -1.33
N SER A 89 13.67 -10.61 -2.14
CA SER A 89 12.80 -9.49 -1.72
C SER A 89 11.83 -9.88 -0.60
N ARG A 90 11.54 -11.18 -0.43
CA ARG A 90 10.73 -11.71 0.67
C ARG A 90 11.26 -11.37 2.05
N VAL A 91 12.57 -11.14 2.19
CA VAL A 91 13.17 -10.68 3.46
C VAL A 91 12.61 -9.32 3.87
N PHE A 92 12.43 -8.42 2.93
CA PHE A 92 11.88 -7.09 3.20
C PHE A 92 10.38 -7.17 3.54
N GLN A 93 9.63 -8.05 2.88
CA GLN A 93 8.24 -8.33 3.25
C GLN A 93 8.16 -8.86 4.68
N TYR A 94 9.03 -9.80 5.07
CA TYR A 94 9.14 -10.28 6.44
C TYR A 94 9.40 -9.13 7.42
N ILE A 95 10.32 -8.22 7.10
CA ILE A 95 10.65 -7.08 7.96
C ILE A 95 9.43 -6.15 8.13
N LEU A 96 8.68 -5.86 7.05
CA LEU A 96 7.46 -5.05 7.14
C LEU A 96 6.40 -5.72 8.03
N ASN A 97 6.20 -7.03 7.87
CA ASN A 97 5.25 -7.79 8.68
C ASN A 97 5.65 -7.79 10.18
N GLU A 98 6.92 -7.97 10.49
CA GLU A 98 7.40 -7.91 11.88
C GLU A 98 7.30 -6.49 12.48
N LEU A 99 7.46 -5.44 11.67
CA LEU A 99 7.21 -4.05 12.09
C LEU A 99 5.73 -3.82 12.37
N ASN A 100 4.82 -4.31 11.52
CA ASN A 100 3.37 -4.24 11.73
C ASN A 100 2.97 -4.94 13.05
N LYS A 101 3.56 -6.10 13.35
CA LYS A 101 3.35 -6.81 14.63
C LYS A 101 3.91 -6.07 15.83
N ALA A 102 5.10 -5.47 15.70
CA ALA A 102 5.75 -4.74 16.78
C ALA A 102 5.08 -3.41 17.12
N PHE A 103 4.45 -2.80 16.14
CA PHE A 103 3.73 -1.52 16.23
C PHE A 103 2.36 -1.67 15.58
N PRO A 104 1.41 -2.36 16.23
CA PRO A 104 0.08 -2.54 15.65
C PRO A 104 -0.61 -1.19 15.45
N PRO A 105 -1.51 -1.07 14.46
CA PRO A 105 -2.38 0.09 14.32
C PRO A 105 -3.24 0.27 15.56
N ASP A 106 -3.31 1.49 16.10
CA ASP A 106 -4.03 1.82 17.33
C ASP A 106 -5.22 2.76 17.10
N ASN A 107 -5.31 3.36 15.92
CA ASN A 107 -6.43 4.21 15.53
C ASN A 107 -7.42 3.41 14.70
N LEU A 108 -8.60 3.17 15.27
CA LEU A 108 -9.68 2.37 14.67
C LEU A 108 -10.95 3.22 14.53
N TYR A 109 -11.77 2.95 13.55
CA TYR A 109 -13.10 3.54 13.38
C TYR A 109 -14.15 2.58 13.90
N LYS A 110 -14.80 2.90 15.02
CA LYS A 110 -15.74 2.00 15.71
C LYS A 110 -15.19 0.57 15.95
N GLY A 111 -13.89 0.45 16.18
CA GLY A 111 -13.25 -0.85 16.36
C GLY A 111 -12.76 -1.51 15.05
N TYR A 112 -13.00 -0.91 13.89
CA TYR A 112 -12.58 -1.43 12.58
C TYR A 112 -11.30 -0.78 12.06
N HIS A 113 -10.47 -1.59 11.42
CA HIS A 113 -9.41 -1.11 10.55
C HIS A 113 -10.01 -0.61 9.22
N LEU A 114 -9.69 0.60 8.81
CA LEU A 114 -10.06 1.12 7.50
C LEU A 114 -8.92 0.91 6.50
N ILE A 115 -9.08 -0.04 5.59
CA ILE A 115 -8.01 -0.50 4.70
C ILE A 115 -8.36 -0.16 3.25
N ALA A 116 -7.72 0.88 2.69
CA ALA A 116 -7.84 1.15 1.27
C ALA A 116 -6.99 0.16 0.46
N VAL A 117 -7.55 -0.34 -0.65
CA VAL A 117 -6.84 -1.15 -1.64
C VAL A 117 -6.84 -0.41 -2.97
N ASP A 118 -5.67 -0.27 -3.56
CA ASP A 118 -5.52 0.37 -4.87
C ASP A 118 -4.24 -0.10 -5.55
N GLY A 119 -4.17 0.13 -6.87
CA GLY A 119 -3.04 -0.20 -7.69
C GLY A 119 -2.27 1.04 -8.18
N SER A 120 -0.95 0.92 -8.33
CA SER A 120 -0.14 1.97 -8.91
C SER A 120 0.96 1.42 -9.79
N GLU A 121 1.11 1.98 -10.99
CA GLU A 121 2.18 1.59 -11.90
C GLU A 121 3.48 2.32 -11.55
N MET A 122 4.57 1.55 -11.65
CA MET A 122 5.93 2.03 -11.49
C MET A 122 6.75 1.60 -12.70
N GLN A 123 7.24 2.56 -13.48
CA GLN A 123 8.15 2.26 -14.58
C GLN A 123 9.46 1.68 -14.04
N ILE A 124 9.99 0.71 -14.75
CA ILE A 124 11.28 0.07 -14.46
C ILE A 124 12.16 0.09 -15.71
N PRO A 125 13.48 -0.04 -15.59
CA PRO A 125 14.36 -0.20 -16.75
C PRO A 125 13.89 -1.35 -17.62
N SER A 126 13.91 -1.14 -18.94
CA SER A 126 13.49 -2.18 -19.87
C SER A 126 14.41 -3.39 -19.77
N ASP A 127 13.83 -4.55 -19.48
CA ASP A 127 14.52 -5.81 -19.61
C ASP A 127 14.41 -6.28 -21.08
N THR A 128 15.52 -6.63 -21.69
CA THR A 128 15.57 -7.08 -23.09
C THR A 128 14.77 -8.37 -23.34
N LEU A 129 14.43 -9.11 -22.28
CA LEU A 129 13.66 -10.35 -22.33
C LEU A 129 12.14 -10.14 -22.48
N HIS A 130 11.62 -8.95 -22.22
CA HIS A 130 10.19 -8.64 -22.27
C HIS A 130 9.86 -7.48 -23.22
N LYS A 131 10.22 -7.66 -24.49
CA LYS A 131 9.80 -6.76 -25.58
C LYS A 131 8.34 -7.05 -25.93
N SER A 132 7.38 -6.40 -25.32
CA SER A 132 6.02 -6.37 -25.86
C SER A 132 5.91 -5.18 -26.82
N ALA A 133 5.78 -5.50 -28.08
CA ALA A 133 5.54 -4.53 -29.13
C ALA A 133 4.05 -4.14 -29.18
N SER A 134 3.60 -3.24 -28.30
CA SER A 134 2.39 -2.51 -28.58
C SER A 134 2.72 -1.06 -28.93
N LYS A 135 2.58 -0.73 -30.22
CA LYS A 135 2.69 0.62 -30.78
C LYS A 135 4.01 1.35 -30.52
N GLY A 136 5.16 0.68 -30.69
CA GLY A 136 6.48 1.34 -30.77
C GLY A 136 7.04 1.92 -29.47
N LYS A 137 6.42 1.69 -28.30
CA LYS A 137 6.92 2.09 -26.99
C LYS A 137 7.13 0.86 -26.12
N PHE A 138 8.39 0.53 -25.82
CA PHE A 138 8.75 -0.51 -24.87
C PHE A 138 8.57 0.04 -23.43
N LEU A 139 7.45 -0.25 -22.79
CA LEU A 139 7.20 0.11 -21.40
C LEU A 139 7.36 -1.15 -20.53
N SER A 140 8.45 -1.21 -19.77
CA SER A 140 8.56 -2.14 -18.67
C SER A 140 8.07 -1.45 -17.40
N ALA A 141 7.12 -2.06 -16.71
CA ALA A 141 6.61 -1.54 -15.46
C ALA A 141 6.25 -2.68 -14.50
N PHE A 142 6.33 -2.39 -13.22
CA PHE A 142 5.63 -3.13 -12.19
C PHE A 142 4.30 -2.47 -11.87
N HIS A 143 3.32 -3.29 -11.55
CA HIS A 143 2.06 -2.88 -10.97
C HIS A 143 2.07 -3.26 -9.50
N LEU A 144 1.94 -2.26 -8.64
CA LEU A 144 1.94 -2.40 -7.18
C LEU A 144 0.49 -2.40 -6.71
N ASN A 145 -0.02 -3.54 -6.26
CA ASN A 145 -1.30 -3.61 -5.57
C ASN A 145 -1.03 -3.56 -4.08
N VAL A 146 -1.55 -2.59 -3.38
CA VAL A 146 -1.23 -2.38 -1.96
C VAL A 146 -2.49 -2.31 -1.12
N SER A 147 -2.37 -2.72 0.14
CA SER A 147 -3.30 -2.39 1.21
C SER A 147 -2.69 -1.34 2.12
N TYR A 148 -3.49 -0.33 2.43
CA TYR A 148 -3.08 0.86 3.16
C TYR A 148 -4.08 1.19 4.26
N ASP A 149 -3.64 1.18 5.51
CA ASP A 149 -4.43 1.65 6.64
C ASP A 149 -4.51 3.16 6.58
N VAL A 150 -5.70 3.67 6.28
CA VAL A 150 -5.91 5.11 6.03
C VAL A 150 -5.90 5.94 7.31
N LEU A 151 -6.23 5.34 8.45
CA LEU A 151 -6.25 6.04 9.75
C LEU A 151 -4.86 6.11 10.37
N ASN A 152 -4.06 5.07 10.18
CA ASN A 152 -2.71 4.98 10.73
C ASN A 152 -1.62 5.33 9.71
N HIS A 153 -1.99 5.62 8.47
CA HIS A 153 -1.08 5.99 7.38
C HIS A 153 0.03 4.97 7.13
N ARG A 154 -0.30 3.67 7.04
CA ARG A 154 0.67 2.58 6.93
C ARG A 154 0.36 1.64 5.78
N TYR A 155 1.39 1.17 5.10
CA TYR A 155 1.29 0.04 4.19
C TYR A 155 1.25 -1.26 5.00
N LEU A 156 0.26 -2.13 4.73
CA LEU A 156 0.08 -3.40 5.42
C LEU A 156 0.63 -4.56 4.60
N ASP A 157 0.28 -4.63 3.33
CA ASP A 157 0.77 -5.64 2.39
C ASP A 157 0.88 -5.07 0.98
N THR A 158 1.64 -5.74 0.12
CA THR A 158 1.70 -5.42 -1.30
C THR A 158 1.92 -6.66 -2.16
N ILE A 159 1.32 -6.67 -3.34
CA ILE A 159 1.55 -7.66 -4.38
C ILE A 159 2.12 -6.94 -5.60
N VAL A 160 3.37 -7.27 -5.93
CA VAL A 160 4.08 -6.70 -7.08
C VAL A 160 3.89 -7.62 -8.28
N GLN A 161 3.24 -7.13 -9.32
CA GLN A 161 2.99 -7.85 -10.57
C GLN A 161 3.72 -7.21 -11.74
N GLY A 162 4.06 -8.01 -12.76
CA GLY A 162 4.48 -7.46 -14.04
C GLY A 162 3.30 -6.77 -14.75
N ILE A 163 3.55 -5.73 -15.52
CA ILE A 163 2.49 -4.97 -16.20
C ILE A 163 1.60 -5.82 -17.12
N HIS A 164 2.19 -6.86 -17.73
CA HIS A 164 1.47 -7.76 -18.64
C HIS A 164 0.71 -8.89 -17.93
N SER A 165 0.98 -9.11 -16.65
CA SER A 165 0.33 -10.13 -15.82
C SER A 165 -0.44 -9.49 -14.66
N LYS A 166 -0.79 -8.22 -14.78
CA LYS A 166 -1.52 -7.53 -13.73
C LYS A 166 -2.96 -8.05 -13.64
N ASN A 167 -3.35 -8.37 -12.43
CA ASN A 167 -4.72 -8.68 -12.07
C ASN A 167 -5.00 -8.04 -10.70
N GLU A 168 -5.52 -6.82 -10.73
CA GLU A 168 -5.79 -6.01 -9.54
C GLU A 168 -6.84 -6.67 -8.64
N VAL A 169 -7.87 -7.26 -9.25
CA VAL A 169 -8.96 -7.92 -8.54
C VAL A 169 -8.46 -9.15 -7.78
N GLU A 170 -7.70 -10.02 -8.43
CA GLU A 170 -7.09 -11.18 -7.78
C GLU A 170 -6.09 -10.79 -6.69
N ALA A 171 -5.31 -9.71 -6.94
CA ALA A 171 -4.40 -9.20 -5.94
C ALA A 171 -5.14 -8.73 -4.69
N MET A 172 -6.31 -8.09 -4.84
CA MET A 172 -7.16 -7.70 -3.71
C MET A 172 -7.61 -8.90 -2.88
N TRP A 173 -8.09 -9.99 -3.52
CA TRP A 173 -8.51 -11.18 -2.78
C TRP A 173 -7.37 -11.76 -1.95
N LYS A 174 -6.18 -11.91 -2.55
CA LYS A 174 -4.99 -12.39 -1.85
C LYS A 174 -4.58 -11.51 -0.68
N ILE A 175 -4.76 -10.20 -0.80
CA ILE A 175 -4.51 -9.24 0.29
C ILE A 175 -5.54 -9.43 1.41
N VAL A 176 -6.83 -9.56 1.06
CA VAL A 176 -7.93 -9.78 2.02
C VAL A 176 -7.72 -11.08 2.80
N GLU A 177 -7.37 -12.18 2.11
CA GLU A 177 -7.12 -13.48 2.73
C GLU A 177 -5.93 -13.49 3.69
N ARG A 178 -4.88 -12.70 3.38
CA ARG A 178 -3.68 -12.57 4.24
C ARG A 178 -3.89 -11.69 5.46
N PHE A 179 -4.94 -10.90 5.48
CA PHE A 179 -5.22 -10.03 6.61
C PHE A 179 -5.94 -10.82 7.70
N HIS A 180 -5.35 -10.88 8.90
CA HIS A 180 -5.78 -11.81 9.96
C HIS A 180 -6.83 -11.25 10.91
N ASP A 181 -7.09 -9.93 10.91
CA ASP A 181 -8.10 -9.35 11.77
C ASP A 181 -9.45 -9.28 11.02
N ASP A 182 -10.50 -9.83 11.64
CA ASP A 182 -11.84 -9.84 11.04
C ASP A 182 -12.50 -8.46 11.10
N ASN A 183 -12.09 -7.61 12.06
CA ASN A 183 -12.59 -6.24 12.19
C ASN A 183 -11.94 -5.31 11.16
N ALA A 184 -12.12 -5.60 9.88
CA ALA A 184 -11.56 -4.83 8.78
C ALA A 184 -12.61 -4.45 7.75
N ILE A 185 -12.57 -3.18 7.32
CA ILE A 185 -13.37 -2.65 6.23
C ILE A 185 -12.43 -2.34 5.05
N PHE A 186 -12.54 -3.12 3.98
CA PHE A 186 -11.77 -2.91 2.76
C PHE A 186 -12.46 -1.88 1.86
N ILE A 187 -11.75 -0.80 1.54
CA ILE A 187 -12.25 0.34 0.77
C ILE A 187 -11.58 0.34 -0.59
N ALA A 188 -12.35 0.28 -1.67
CA ALA A 188 -11.80 0.22 -3.01
C ALA A 188 -12.62 1.03 -4.03
N ASP A 189 -11.99 1.33 -5.17
CA ASP A 189 -12.66 2.02 -6.26
C ASP A 189 -13.52 1.07 -7.12
N ARG A 190 -14.17 1.63 -8.16
CA ARG A 190 -15.08 0.90 -9.05
C ARG A 190 -14.41 -0.23 -9.86
N ASN A 191 -13.07 -0.25 -9.99
CA ASN A 191 -12.38 -1.30 -10.74
C ASN A 191 -12.44 -2.63 -10.00
N TYR A 192 -12.58 -2.59 -8.67
CA TYR A 192 -12.71 -3.75 -7.80
C TYR A 192 -14.15 -4.23 -7.61
N ALA A 193 -15.13 -3.52 -8.16
CA ALA A 193 -16.56 -3.83 -8.04
C ALA A 193 -16.95 -5.07 -8.85
N THR A 194 -16.61 -6.26 -8.38
CA THR A 194 -17.04 -7.53 -8.95
C THR A 194 -17.77 -8.38 -7.92
N ARG A 195 -18.70 -9.24 -8.37
CA ARG A 195 -19.42 -10.14 -7.48
C ARG A 195 -18.47 -11.10 -6.77
N ASN A 196 -17.43 -11.55 -7.47
CA ASN A 196 -16.41 -12.42 -6.90
C ASN A 196 -15.62 -11.72 -5.79
N THR A 197 -15.25 -10.45 -5.96
CA THR A 197 -14.60 -9.65 -4.91
C THR A 197 -15.47 -9.56 -3.65
N MET A 198 -16.77 -9.24 -3.84
CA MET A 198 -17.71 -9.17 -2.72
C MET A 198 -17.80 -10.51 -1.98
N ALA A 199 -17.91 -11.61 -2.72
CA ALA A 199 -18.00 -12.95 -2.15
C ALA A 199 -16.72 -13.33 -1.39
N HIS A 200 -15.53 -13.07 -1.93
CA HIS A 200 -14.25 -13.32 -1.24
C HIS A 200 -14.15 -12.56 0.09
N ILE A 201 -14.53 -11.28 0.10
CA ILE A 201 -14.46 -10.48 1.34
C ILE A 201 -15.45 -11.00 2.37
N ILE A 202 -16.70 -11.30 1.97
CA ILE A 202 -17.74 -11.85 2.84
C ILE A 202 -17.31 -13.20 3.43
N GLN A 203 -16.80 -14.12 2.59
CA GLN A 203 -16.35 -15.44 3.01
C GLN A 203 -15.13 -15.39 3.92
N SER A 204 -14.35 -14.32 3.85
CA SER A 204 -13.24 -14.04 4.77
C SER A 204 -13.67 -13.40 6.10
N GLY A 205 -14.99 -13.27 6.36
CA GLY A 205 -15.51 -12.66 7.59
C GLY A 205 -15.30 -11.15 7.70
N LYS A 206 -15.01 -10.46 6.59
CA LYS A 206 -14.63 -9.05 6.57
C LYS A 206 -15.67 -8.18 5.89
N SER A 207 -15.50 -6.87 6.01
CA SER A 207 -16.42 -5.89 5.41
C SER A 207 -15.78 -5.13 4.26
N PHE A 208 -16.62 -4.56 3.40
CA PHE A 208 -16.17 -3.77 2.26
C PHE A 208 -17.01 -2.51 2.06
N LEU A 209 -16.36 -1.49 1.49
CA LEU A 209 -16.98 -0.34 0.84
C LEU A 209 -16.37 -0.21 -0.55
N ILE A 210 -17.14 -0.50 -1.60
CA ILE A 210 -16.64 -0.44 -2.97
C ILE A 210 -17.54 0.48 -3.78
N ARG A 211 -16.94 1.47 -4.44
CA ARG A 211 -17.65 2.32 -5.38
C ARG A 211 -18.10 1.49 -6.57
N VAL A 212 -19.29 1.77 -7.07
CA VAL A 212 -19.82 1.17 -8.30
C VAL A 212 -20.10 2.22 -9.35
N LYS A 213 -20.23 1.78 -10.60
CA LYS A 213 -20.69 2.65 -11.67
C LYS A 213 -22.14 3.05 -11.42
N ASP A 214 -22.52 4.23 -11.91
CA ASP A 214 -23.89 4.74 -11.81
C ASP A 214 -24.92 3.69 -12.25
N ILE A 215 -26.10 3.75 -11.64
CA ILE A 215 -27.20 2.79 -11.86
C ILE A 215 -27.61 2.70 -13.33
N HIS A 216 -27.50 3.80 -14.09
CA HIS A 216 -27.83 3.85 -15.51
C HIS A 216 -26.70 3.37 -16.43
N SER A 217 -25.49 3.19 -15.92
CA SER A 217 -24.36 2.73 -16.72
C SER A 217 -24.58 1.30 -17.23
N ILE A 218 -24.35 1.08 -18.53
CA ILE A 218 -24.51 -0.22 -19.20
C ILE A 218 -23.74 -1.35 -18.47
N SER A 219 -22.59 -1.01 -17.93
CA SER A 219 -21.70 -1.96 -17.24
C SER A 219 -21.81 -1.91 -15.71
N SER A 220 -22.87 -1.27 -15.17
CA SER A 220 -23.10 -1.26 -13.71
C SER A 220 -23.59 -2.61 -13.21
N LEU A 221 -23.10 -3.00 -12.03
CA LEU A 221 -23.63 -4.15 -11.29
C LEU A 221 -25.10 -3.95 -10.90
N LEU A 222 -25.53 -2.69 -10.78
CA LEU A 222 -26.85 -2.27 -10.30
C LEU A 222 -27.91 -2.15 -11.40
N ARG A 223 -27.54 -2.13 -12.69
CA ARG A 223 -28.41 -1.81 -13.81
C ARG A 223 -29.71 -2.61 -13.89
N LYS A 224 -29.72 -3.85 -13.41
CA LYS A 224 -30.90 -4.73 -13.52
C LYS A 224 -31.82 -4.68 -12.29
N PHE A 225 -31.48 -3.90 -11.29
CA PHE A 225 -32.35 -3.63 -10.17
C PHE A 225 -33.23 -2.41 -10.50
N ASN A 226 -34.48 -2.45 -10.08
CA ASN A 226 -35.38 -1.31 -10.17
C ASN A 226 -35.07 -0.36 -9.00
N LEU A 227 -34.17 0.60 -9.20
CA LEU A 227 -33.66 1.50 -8.17
C LEU A 227 -34.14 2.93 -8.43
N PRO A 228 -34.39 3.73 -7.38
CA PRO A 228 -34.72 5.15 -7.51
C PRO A 228 -33.60 5.94 -8.19
N ASP A 229 -34.00 6.99 -8.92
CA ASP A 229 -33.06 7.93 -9.57
C ASP A 229 -32.43 8.92 -8.58
N GLU A 230 -33.04 9.07 -7.42
CA GLU A 230 -32.59 9.95 -6.34
C GLU A 230 -31.60 9.26 -5.38
N GLU A 231 -31.35 9.89 -4.24
CA GLU A 231 -30.59 9.29 -3.15
C GLU A 231 -31.36 8.15 -2.50
N PHE A 232 -30.70 7.07 -2.22
CA PHE A 232 -31.28 5.93 -1.51
C PHE A 232 -30.26 5.18 -0.68
N ASP A 233 -30.79 4.32 0.17
CA ASP A 233 -30.05 3.40 1.04
C ASP A 233 -30.88 2.12 1.15
N LEU A 234 -30.51 1.09 0.38
CA LEU A 234 -31.29 -0.12 0.18
C LEU A 234 -30.47 -1.37 0.34
N ASP A 235 -31.05 -2.37 1.00
CA ASP A 235 -30.50 -3.70 1.08
C ASP A 235 -30.99 -4.52 -0.12
N LEU A 236 -30.06 -5.12 -0.84
CA LEU A 236 -30.31 -5.90 -2.03
C LEU A 236 -29.75 -7.31 -1.85
N HIS A 237 -30.36 -8.25 -2.57
CA HIS A 237 -29.83 -9.59 -2.72
C HIS A 237 -29.99 -10.07 -4.14
N ILE A 238 -29.10 -10.95 -4.57
CA ILE A 238 -29.15 -11.56 -5.90
C ILE A 238 -28.62 -12.99 -5.83
N THR A 239 -29.33 -13.91 -6.44
CA THR A 239 -28.89 -15.29 -6.57
C THR A 239 -28.05 -15.47 -7.84
N LEU A 240 -26.79 -15.77 -7.66
CA LEU A 240 -25.86 -16.08 -8.74
C LEU A 240 -25.98 -17.54 -9.11
N THR A 241 -26.06 -17.86 -10.40
CA THR A 241 -26.21 -19.27 -10.86
C THR A 241 -25.60 -19.44 -12.25
N ARG A 242 -25.20 -20.67 -12.56
CA ARG A 242 -24.78 -21.07 -13.91
C ARG A 242 -25.92 -21.74 -14.72
N LYS A 243 -27.11 -21.89 -14.11
CA LYS A 243 -28.29 -22.45 -14.76
C LYS A 243 -29.04 -21.40 -15.57
N GLN A 244 -29.66 -21.79 -16.68
CA GLN A 244 -30.44 -20.94 -17.59
C GLN A 244 -31.83 -21.52 -17.86
N THR A 245 -32.61 -21.76 -16.81
CA THR A 245 -34.01 -22.17 -16.95
C THR A 245 -34.90 -20.98 -17.40
N LYS A 246 -36.11 -21.28 -17.88
CA LYS A 246 -37.11 -20.26 -18.23
C LYS A 246 -37.43 -19.37 -17.01
N ASP A 247 -37.58 -19.98 -15.84
CA ASP A 247 -37.90 -19.30 -14.57
C ASP A 247 -36.80 -18.34 -14.15
N ILE A 248 -35.52 -18.73 -14.27
CA ILE A 248 -34.38 -17.86 -13.98
C ILE A 248 -34.34 -16.66 -14.95
N LYS A 249 -34.61 -16.89 -16.22
CA LYS A 249 -34.63 -15.84 -17.24
C LYS A 249 -35.75 -14.83 -17.06
N SER A 250 -36.90 -15.27 -16.52
CA SER A 250 -38.06 -14.41 -16.27
C SER A 250 -37.92 -13.48 -15.08
N GLN A 251 -36.92 -13.72 -14.19
CA GLN A 251 -36.69 -12.96 -12.94
C GLN A 251 -35.27 -12.35 -12.89
N PRO A 252 -34.93 -11.41 -13.79
CA PRO A 252 -33.57 -10.86 -13.91
C PRO A 252 -33.15 -9.98 -12.72
N GLU A 253 -34.09 -9.50 -11.91
CA GLU A 253 -33.85 -8.77 -10.67
C GLU A 253 -33.43 -9.70 -9.52
N ARG A 254 -33.89 -10.95 -9.52
CA ARG A 254 -33.61 -11.95 -8.48
C ARG A 254 -32.42 -12.85 -8.83
N TYR A 255 -32.28 -13.19 -10.11
CA TYR A 255 -31.26 -14.11 -10.58
C TYR A 255 -30.26 -13.47 -11.51
N ARG A 256 -29.01 -13.86 -11.36
CA ARG A 256 -27.93 -13.49 -12.27
C ARG A 256 -27.24 -14.72 -12.81
N PHE A 257 -27.43 -14.94 -14.09
CA PHE A 257 -26.66 -15.96 -14.79
C PHE A 257 -25.18 -15.55 -14.90
N LEU A 258 -24.28 -16.46 -14.58
CA LEU A 258 -22.85 -16.36 -14.77
C LEU A 258 -22.41 -17.32 -15.88
N SER A 259 -21.83 -16.78 -16.96
CA SER A 259 -21.23 -17.61 -18.01
C SER A 259 -20.06 -18.42 -17.46
N THR A 260 -19.70 -19.53 -18.13
CA THR A 260 -18.54 -20.36 -17.77
C THR A 260 -17.22 -19.57 -17.84
N SER A 261 -17.16 -18.53 -18.68
CA SER A 261 -16.02 -17.61 -18.77
C SER A 261 -15.95 -16.57 -17.65
N SER A 262 -17.02 -16.42 -16.85
CA SER A 262 -17.03 -15.49 -15.72
C SER A 262 -16.34 -16.13 -14.51
N THR A 263 -15.31 -15.48 -13.99
CA THR A 263 -14.65 -15.91 -12.75
C THR A 263 -15.60 -15.71 -11.58
N PHE A 264 -15.97 -16.81 -10.94
CA PHE A 264 -16.69 -16.81 -9.67
C PHE A 264 -16.39 -18.14 -8.95
N ASP A 265 -15.73 -18.05 -7.80
CA ASP A 265 -15.04 -19.20 -7.17
C ASP A 265 -15.94 -19.97 -6.19
N PHE A 266 -17.17 -19.49 -5.92
CA PHE A 266 -18.07 -20.04 -4.91
C PHE A 266 -19.29 -20.77 -5.52
N ILE A 267 -19.25 -21.10 -6.81
CA ILE A 267 -20.27 -21.92 -7.50
C ILE A 267 -19.58 -23.11 -8.16
N ASP A 268 -19.93 -24.30 -7.73
CA ASP A 268 -19.45 -25.60 -8.23
C ASP A 268 -20.62 -26.58 -8.45
N GLU A 269 -20.32 -27.86 -8.67
CA GLU A 269 -21.32 -28.89 -8.86
C GLU A 269 -22.14 -29.16 -7.59
N HIS A 270 -21.56 -29.01 -6.41
CA HIS A 270 -22.21 -29.19 -5.11
C HIS A 270 -22.99 -27.97 -4.66
N ASN A 271 -22.49 -26.79 -5.02
CA ASN A 271 -23.09 -25.48 -4.69
C ASN A 271 -23.45 -24.74 -5.98
N PRO A 272 -24.56 -25.10 -6.66
CA PRO A 272 -24.90 -24.56 -7.98
C PRO A 272 -25.39 -23.11 -7.97
N GLU A 273 -25.63 -22.55 -6.80
CA GLU A 273 -26.13 -21.19 -6.59
C GLU A 273 -25.44 -20.52 -5.40
N TYR A 274 -25.29 -19.20 -5.49
CA TYR A 274 -24.74 -18.38 -4.42
C TYR A 274 -25.62 -17.15 -4.22
N VAL A 275 -26.14 -16.93 -3.01
CA VAL A 275 -26.92 -15.76 -2.69
C VAL A 275 -25.98 -14.67 -2.17
N LEU A 276 -25.90 -13.57 -2.87
CA LEU A 276 -25.10 -12.43 -2.53
C LEU A 276 -26.00 -11.33 -1.94
N HIS A 277 -25.81 -11.05 -0.64
CA HIS A 277 -26.47 -9.95 0.06
C HIS A 277 -25.54 -8.76 0.15
N PHE A 278 -26.04 -7.56 -0.14
CA PHE A 278 -25.29 -6.32 -0.02
C PHE A 278 -26.23 -5.12 0.09
N ARG A 279 -25.74 -4.06 0.69
CA ARG A 279 -26.38 -2.76 0.82
C ARG A 279 -25.84 -1.84 -0.25
N VAL A 280 -26.68 -1.01 -0.81
CA VAL A 280 -26.31 0.05 -1.76
C VAL A 280 -26.69 1.39 -1.16
N VAL A 281 -25.71 2.26 -1.03
CA VAL A 281 -25.88 3.63 -0.56
C VAL A 281 -25.57 4.57 -1.72
N ARG A 282 -26.59 5.33 -2.18
CA ARG A 282 -26.45 6.34 -3.23
C ARG A 282 -26.66 7.73 -2.64
N PHE A 283 -25.73 8.62 -2.89
CA PHE A 283 -25.74 9.98 -2.39
C PHE A 283 -25.25 10.98 -3.44
N LYS A 284 -25.72 12.21 -3.35
CA LYS A 284 -25.30 13.32 -4.20
C LYS A 284 -23.91 13.82 -3.77
N LEU A 285 -23.07 14.12 -4.73
CA LEU A 285 -21.76 14.72 -4.45
C LEU A 285 -21.92 16.21 -4.11
N ASP A 286 -21.20 16.65 -3.07
CA ASP A 286 -21.30 18.03 -2.58
C ASP A 286 -20.92 19.04 -3.67
N GLY A 287 -21.87 19.93 -4.03
CA GLY A 287 -21.67 20.96 -5.03
C GLY A 287 -21.71 20.46 -6.49
N SER A 288 -22.26 19.27 -6.72
CA SER A 288 -22.47 18.68 -8.05
C SER A 288 -23.88 18.12 -8.18
N GLU A 289 -24.36 17.95 -9.42
CA GLU A 289 -25.57 17.17 -9.72
C GLU A 289 -25.28 15.68 -9.88
N GLU A 290 -24.03 15.26 -9.74
CA GLU A 290 -23.62 13.87 -9.89
C GLU A 290 -23.87 13.05 -8.62
N TYR A 291 -24.17 11.78 -8.82
CA TYR A 291 -24.36 10.82 -7.75
C TYR A 291 -23.20 9.84 -7.67
N GLU A 292 -22.91 9.42 -6.45
CA GLU A 292 -21.98 8.33 -6.18
C GLU A 292 -22.72 7.18 -5.52
N SER A 293 -22.42 5.95 -5.93
CA SER A 293 -23.03 4.73 -5.37
C SER A 293 -21.95 3.84 -4.80
N ILE A 294 -22.14 3.43 -3.53
CA ILE A 294 -21.27 2.55 -2.78
C ILE A 294 -22.01 1.25 -2.48
N ILE A 295 -21.39 0.11 -2.72
CA ILE A 295 -21.86 -1.19 -2.25
C ILE A 295 -21.09 -1.60 -1.00
N THR A 296 -21.79 -2.24 -0.04
CA THR A 296 -21.20 -2.66 1.23
C THR A 296 -21.98 -3.84 1.82
N ASN A 297 -21.37 -4.58 2.74
CA ASN A 297 -22.04 -5.55 3.62
C ASN A 297 -22.20 -5.02 5.05
N LEU A 298 -21.87 -3.76 5.33
CA LEU A 298 -22.06 -3.14 6.62
C LEU A 298 -23.56 -2.89 6.90
N SER A 299 -24.00 -3.20 8.11
CA SER A 299 -25.40 -3.02 8.50
C SER A 299 -25.76 -1.53 8.63
N ARG A 300 -27.04 -1.22 8.42
CA ARG A 300 -27.59 0.13 8.58
C ARG A 300 -27.66 0.55 10.04
N ASP A 301 -27.83 -0.40 10.94
CA ASP A 301 -27.94 -0.14 12.38
C ASP A 301 -26.60 0.32 12.96
N GLU A 302 -25.49 -0.17 12.41
CA GLU A 302 -24.14 0.15 12.87
C GLU A 302 -23.56 1.37 12.13
N PHE A 303 -23.82 1.49 10.81
CA PHE A 303 -23.25 2.53 9.95
C PHE A 303 -24.35 3.28 9.21
N SER A 304 -24.55 4.55 9.54
CA SER A 304 -25.45 5.46 8.83
C SER A 304 -24.95 5.74 7.41
N LYS A 305 -25.83 6.27 6.55
CA LYS A 305 -25.50 6.72 5.18
C LYS A 305 -24.35 7.73 5.18
N ASP A 306 -24.38 8.69 6.12
CA ASP A 306 -23.37 9.76 6.18
C ASP A 306 -22.01 9.19 6.60
N GLU A 307 -21.97 8.22 7.52
CA GLU A 307 -20.74 7.52 7.90
C GLU A 307 -20.15 6.71 6.74
N ILE A 308 -20.99 6.04 5.94
CA ILE A 308 -20.54 5.35 4.73
C ILE A 308 -19.86 6.33 3.76
N LYS A 309 -20.46 7.52 3.54
CA LYS A 309 -19.86 8.59 2.73
C LYS A 309 -18.52 9.07 3.32
N GLU A 310 -18.48 9.32 4.63
CA GLU A 310 -17.28 9.76 5.33
C GLU A 310 -16.15 8.73 5.22
N ILE A 311 -16.43 7.47 5.55
CA ILE A 311 -15.45 6.38 5.47
C ILE A 311 -14.92 6.24 4.05
N TYR A 312 -15.80 6.25 3.03
CA TYR A 312 -15.37 6.10 1.65
C TYR A 312 -14.45 7.25 1.21
N ASN A 313 -14.70 8.47 1.67
CA ASN A 313 -13.85 9.62 1.37
C ASN A 313 -12.42 9.44 1.91
N THR A 314 -12.19 8.64 2.94
CA THR A 314 -10.85 8.35 3.46
C THR A 314 -9.99 7.58 2.44
N ARG A 315 -10.58 6.92 1.45
CA ARG A 315 -9.89 6.21 0.37
C ARG A 315 -8.82 7.06 -0.32
N TRP A 316 -9.08 8.36 -0.49
CA TRP A 316 -8.09 9.27 -1.09
C TRP A 316 -6.73 9.28 -0.37
N GLY A 317 -6.68 8.80 0.86
CA GLY A 317 -5.44 8.63 1.62
C GLY A 317 -4.41 7.75 0.91
N ILE A 318 -4.85 6.69 0.21
CA ILE A 318 -3.94 5.78 -0.51
C ILE A 318 -3.30 6.47 -1.73
N GLU A 319 -4.06 7.29 -2.47
CA GLU A 319 -3.53 8.04 -3.63
C GLU A 319 -2.47 9.06 -3.19
N LEU A 320 -2.71 9.72 -2.05
CA LEU A 320 -1.73 10.61 -1.43
C LEU A 320 -0.49 9.85 -0.97
N SER A 321 -0.66 8.63 -0.43
CA SER A 321 0.45 7.79 0.01
C SER A 321 1.33 7.34 -1.16
N PHE A 322 0.76 6.99 -2.30
CA PHE A 322 1.52 6.70 -3.52
C PHE A 322 2.37 7.88 -3.99
N ARG A 323 1.82 9.10 -3.91
CA ARG A 323 2.57 10.31 -4.24
C ARG A 323 3.76 10.49 -3.29
N ASP A 324 3.52 10.32 -1.99
CA ASP A 324 4.58 10.43 -0.99
C ASP A 324 5.63 9.32 -1.15
N LEU A 325 5.22 8.09 -1.46
CA LEU A 325 6.12 6.97 -1.72
C LEU A 325 6.99 7.21 -2.96
N LYS A 326 6.38 7.67 -4.06
CA LYS A 326 7.08 7.92 -5.33
C LYS A 326 8.08 9.07 -5.24
N TYR A 327 7.70 10.17 -4.60
CA TYR A 327 8.47 11.41 -4.65
C TYR A 327 9.17 11.77 -3.33
N SER A 328 8.62 11.42 -2.18
CA SER A 328 9.23 11.75 -0.89
C SER A 328 10.13 10.64 -0.38
N ALA A 329 9.77 9.38 -0.64
CA ALA A 329 10.59 8.22 -0.31
C ALA A 329 11.50 7.75 -1.47
N ASP A 330 11.55 8.49 -2.57
CA ASP A 330 12.40 8.25 -3.75
C ASP A 330 12.15 6.91 -4.44
N LEU A 331 10.90 6.40 -4.45
CA LEU A 331 10.58 5.15 -5.13
C LEU A 331 10.85 5.21 -6.65
N CYS A 332 10.73 6.38 -7.27
CA CYS A 332 11.03 6.56 -8.69
C CYS A 332 12.54 6.58 -9.00
N ALA A 333 13.41 6.68 -7.99
CA ALA A 333 14.86 6.69 -8.16
C ALA A 333 15.43 5.28 -7.94
N VAL A 334 15.27 4.41 -8.92
CA VAL A 334 15.72 3.01 -8.85
C VAL A 334 17.19 2.89 -9.24
N HIS A 335 17.95 2.11 -8.46
CA HIS A 335 19.36 1.83 -8.71
C HIS A 335 19.57 0.50 -9.47
N ALA A 336 18.60 -0.39 -9.39
CA ALA A 336 18.69 -1.74 -9.93
C ALA A 336 18.08 -1.86 -11.33
N LYS A 337 18.61 -2.82 -12.10
CA LYS A 337 18.04 -3.25 -13.39
C LYS A 337 17.30 -4.58 -13.26
N LYS A 338 17.78 -5.48 -12.39
CA LYS A 338 17.17 -6.79 -12.17
C LYS A 338 15.88 -6.67 -11.39
N ARG A 339 14.82 -7.38 -11.83
CA ARG A 339 13.48 -7.34 -11.21
C ARG A 339 13.49 -7.60 -9.71
N GLU A 340 14.18 -8.65 -9.26
CA GLU A 340 14.29 -8.99 -7.84
C GLU A 340 14.90 -7.85 -7.01
N SER A 341 15.96 -7.23 -7.54
CA SER A 341 16.59 -6.09 -6.86
C SER A 341 15.70 -4.84 -6.84
N ILE A 342 14.90 -4.62 -7.88
CA ILE A 342 13.90 -3.54 -7.89
C ILE A 342 12.81 -3.80 -6.84
N GLN A 343 12.35 -5.04 -6.70
CA GLN A 343 11.39 -5.41 -5.66
C GLN A 343 11.97 -5.18 -4.26
N GLN A 344 13.24 -5.47 -4.01
CA GLN A 344 13.91 -5.12 -2.76
C GLN A 344 13.81 -3.61 -2.48
N GLU A 345 14.05 -2.77 -3.48
CA GLU A 345 13.95 -1.31 -3.33
C GLU A 345 12.50 -0.86 -3.07
N ILE A 346 11.52 -1.44 -3.74
CA ILE A 346 10.09 -1.15 -3.49
C ILE A 346 9.75 -1.41 -2.01
N TRP A 347 10.04 -2.60 -1.52
CA TRP A 347 9.78 -2.97 -0.14
C TRP A 347 10.56 -2.10 0.84
N ALA A 348 11.81 -1.79 0.55
CA ALA A 348 12.64 -0.92 1.40
C ALA A 348 12.05 0.49 1.53
N ARG A 349 11.50 1.07 0.44
CA ARG A 349 10.82 2.37 0.48
C ARG A 349 9.52 2.32 1.28
N MET A 350 8.77 1.22 1.16
CA MET A 350 7.56 1.03 1.97
C MET A 350 7.87 0.90 3.46
N ILE A 351 8.94 0.18 3.83
CA ILE A 351 9.41 0.07 5.21
C ILE A 351 9.85 1.44 5.74
N LEU A 352 10.63 2.19 4.98
CA LEU A 352 11.07 3.54 5.36
C LEU A 352 9.86 4.48 5.57
N TYR A 353 8.89 4.43 4.64
CA TYR A 353 7.64 5.16 4.77
C TYR A 353 6.92 4.79 6.07
N HIS A 354 6.77 3.49 6.33
CA HIS A 354 6.09 2.96 7.51
C HIS A 354 6.75 3.45 8.82
N ILE A 355 8.08 3.33 8.94
CA ILE A 355 8.85 3.83 10.09
C ILE A 355 8.61 5.33 10.29
N SER A 356 8.63 6.10 9.21
CA SER A 356 8.47 7.55 9.25
C SER A 356 7.08 7.97 9.74
N PHE A 357 6.05 7.19 9.38
CA PHE A 357 4.68 7.49 9.80
C PHE A 357 4.36 7.01 11.22
N ILE A 358 4.98 5.93 11.71
CA ILE A 358 4.94 5.58 13.14
C ILE A 358 5.46 6.76 13.98
N MET A 359 6.60 7.33 13.58
CA MET A 359 7.18 8.49 14.27
C MET A 359 6.28 9.73 14.17
N ALA A 360 5.79 10.05 12.98
CA ALA A 360 4.93 11.20 12.75
C ALA A 360 3.62 11.12 13.55
N HIS A 361 2.97 9.96 13.56
CA HIS A 361 1.73 9.72 14.30
C HIS A 361 1.93 9.89 15.80
N HIS A 362 3.00 9.32 16.36
CA HIS A 362 3.34 9.48 17.76
C HIS A 362 3.54 10.96 18.16
N ILE A 363 4.25 11.74 17.33
CA ILE A 363 4.52 13.16 17.58
C ILE A 363 3.23 13.98 17.56
N ILE A 364 2.30 13.69 16.64
CA ILE A 364 1.00 14.35 16.54
C ILE A 364 0.19 14.09 17.81
N ASN A 365 0.14 12.85 18.27
CA ASN A 365 -0.65 12.45 19.44
C ASN A 365 -0.07 12.98 20.76
N LYS A 366 1.25 13.15 20.86
CA LYS A 366 1.91 13.74 22.03
C LYS A 366 1.71 15.24 22.21
N LYS A 367 1.39 15.99 21.14
CA LYS A 367 1.21 17.45 21.29
C LYS A 367 -0.02 17.70 22.16
N PRO A 368 0.12 18.29 23.37
CA PRO A 368 -1.03 18.63 24.20
C PRO A 368 -1.96 19.52 23.38
N LYS A 369 -3.25 19.20 23.39
CA LYS A 369 -4.30 20.08 22.85
C LYS A 369 -4.23 21.36 23.72
N GLY A 370 -3.35 22.29 23.36
CA GLY A 370 -2.89 23.38 24.22
C GLY A 370 -4.00 24.35 24.57
N LYS A 371 -4.16 24.61 25.85
CA LYS A 371 -4.76 25.81 26.42
C LYS A 371 -3.81 26.99 26.15
N GLY A 372 -3.61 27.39 24.90
CA GLY A 372 -2.76 28.48 24.51
C GLY A 372 -3.40 29.32 23.40
N LYS A 373 -2.96 30.57 23.21
CA LYS A 373 -3.46 31.53 22.22
C LYS A 373 -3.85 30.82 20.92
N LYS A 374 -5.08 31.01 20.43
CA LYS A 374 -5.60 30.44 19.19
C LYS A 374 -4.56 30.63 18.08
N LYS A 375 -3.84 29.58 17.68
CA LYS A 375 -2.91 29.66 16.56
C LYS A 375 -3.70 29.96 15.29
N LYS A 376 -3.22 30.90 14.48
CA LYS A 376 -3.87 31.32 13.22
C LYS A 376 -4.03 30.14 12.22
N TYR A 377 -3.20 29.11 12.34
CA TYR A 377 -3.20 27.92 11.46
C TYR A 377 -3.10 26.65 12.28
N SER A 378 -3.70 25.58 11.80
CA SER A 378 -3.34 24.22 12.17
C SER A 378 -2.06 23.81 11.42
N TYR A 379 -1.30 22.86 11.98
CA TYR A 379 -0.02 22.45 11.41
C TYR A 379 0.01 20.93 11.23
N ALA A 380 0.60 20.50 10.12
CA ALA A 380 0.90 19.10 9.85
C ALA A 380 2.41 18.88 9.81
N ILE A 381 2.84 17.65 10.05
CA ILE A 381 4.23 17.24 9.89
C ILE A 381 4.61 17.29 8.41
N ASN A 382 5.80 17.80 8.12
CA ASN A 382 6.40 17.71 6.81
C ASN A 382 6.84 16.25 6.55
N LYS A 383 6.02 15.51 5.83
CA LYS A 383 6.23 14.09 5.54
C LYS A 383 7.57 13.81 4.87
N LYS A 384 8.01 14.67 3.94
CA LYS A 384 9.30 14.54 3.24
C LYS A 384 10.46 14.64 4.23
N MET A 385 10.42 15.62 5.14
CA MET A 385 11.44 15.78 6.17
C MET A 385 11.41 14.64 7.18
N ALA A 386 10.23 14.14 7.58
CA ALA A 386 10.13 12.98 8.45
C ALA A 386 10.80 11.74 7.82
N ILE A 387 10.55 11.47 6.54
CA ILE A 387 11.20 10.38 5.79
C ILE A 387 12.72 10.60 5.73
N HIS A 388 13.16 11.82 5.45
CA HIS A 388 14.59 12.18 5.40
C HIS A 388 15.29 11.92 6.73
N HIS A 389 14.71 12.40 7.83
CA HIS A 389 15.27 12.20 9.16
C HIS A 389 15.28 10.72 9.56
N CYS A 390 14.21 9.97 9.31
CA CYS A 390 14.18 8.54 9.60
C CYS A 390 15.23 7.76 8.81
N ARG A 391 15.45 8.11 7.52
CA ARG A 391 16.51 7.52 6.70
C ARG A 391 17.89 7.78 7.30
N TYR A 392 18.18 9.01 7.68
CA TYR A 392 19.43 9.37 8.34
C TYR A 392 19.65 8.55 9.61
N PHE A 393 18.61 8.39 10.44
CA PHE A 393 18.70 7.59 11.66
C PHE A 393 18.91 6.11 11.39
N ILE A 394 18.32 5.51 10.35
CA ILE A 394 18.59 4.12 9.94
C ILE A 394 20.09 3.94 9.64
N GLN A 395 20.74 4.92 9.03
CA GLN A 395 22.18 4.88 8.71
C GLN A 395 23.07 5.05 9.94
N HIS A 396 22.64 5.85 10.92
CA HIS A 396 23.55 6.39 11.94
C HIS A 396 23.23 6.03 13.38
N TYR A 397 22.11 5.34 13.67
CA TYR A 397 21.66 5.14 15.06
C TYR A 397 22.63 4.30 15.92
N LYS A 398 23.50 3.49 15.31
CA LYS A 398 24.57 2.70 16.00
C LYS A 398 25.93 3.40 16.04
N ARG A 399 26.04 4.60 15.53
CA ARG A 399 27.31 5.32 15.46
C ARG A 399 27.81 5.62 16.88
N LYS A 400 29.01 5.17 17.21
CA LYS A 400 29.73 5.57 18.41
C LYS A 400 30.32 6.96 18.18
N GLY A 401 30.00 7.92 19.03
CA GLY A 401 30.54 9.28 18.98
C GLY A 401 29.58 10.29 18.35
N GLY A 402 29.14 11.24 19.16
CA GLY A 402 28.18 12.29 18.83
C GLY A 402 26.74 11.79 18.88
N HIS A 403 25.95 12.33 19.81
CA HIS A 403 24.53 12.06 19.83
C HIS A 403 23.87 12.95 18.76
N PRO A 404 23.25 12.37 17.69
CA PRO A 404 22.42 13.19 16.83
C PRO A 404 21.30 13.80 17.66
N PRO A 405 20.76 14.96 17.28
CA PRO A 405 19.58 15.52 17.89
C PRO A 405 18.47 14.48 17.97
N ASP A 406 17.62 14.57 18.99
CA ASP A 406 16.51 13.64 19.15
C ASP A 406 15.60 13.68 17.91
N LEU A 407 15.28 12.50 17.34
CA LEU A 407 14.49 12.38 16.11
C LEU A 407 13.10 13.03 16.26
N GLU A 408 12.47 12.90 17.45
CA GLU A 408 11.18 13.52 17.74
C GLU A 408 11.29 15.04 17.66
N THR A 409 12.37 15.61 18.17
CA THR A 409 12.65 17.05 18.10
C THR A 409 12.83 17.51 16.66
N LEU A 410 13.64 16.83 15.87
CA LEU A 410 13.86 17.16 14.45
C LEU A 410 12.55 17.14 13.65
N ILE A 411 11.79 16.06 13.72
CA ILE A 411 10.51 15.97 12.99
C ILE A 411 9.51 17.03 13.49
N SER A 412 9.54 17.37 14.80
CA SER A 412 8.64 18.37 15.38
C SER A 412 8.96 19.81 14.93
N GLN A 413 10.19 20.08 14.55
CA GLN A 413 10.62 21.39 14.01
C GLN A 413 10.17 21.58 12.57
N ASP A 414 10.08 20.48 11.79
CA ASP A 414 9.69 20.50 10.39
C ASP A 414 8.16 20.36 10.23
N ILE A 415 7.42 21.41 10.54
CA ILE A 415 5.96 21.46 10.41
C ILE A 415 5.51 22.42 9.31
N LEU A 416 4.39 22.11 8.67
CA LEU A 416 3.80 22.92 7.61
C LEU A 416 2.43 23.46 8.04
N PRO A 417 2.12 24.75 7.80
CA PRO A 417 0.80 25.30 8.09
C PRO A 417 -0.25 24.71 7.13
N ILE A 418 -1.35 24.21 7.69
CA ILE A 418 -2.52 23.80 6.93
C ILE A 418 -3.33 25.06 6.63
N ARG A 419 -3.39 25.45 5.38
CA ARG A 419 -4.21 26.56 4.90
C ARG A 419 -5.53 25.99 4.39
N GLN A 420 -6.59 26.16 5.17
CA GLN A 420 -7.95 25.78 4.75
C GLN A 420 -8.36 26.62 3.53
N ASN A 421 -9.13 26.02 2.63
CA ASN A 421 -9.71 26.68 1.43
C ASN A 421 -8.71 27.20 0.37
N ARG A 422 -7.46 26.75 0.38
CA ARG A 422 -6.55 27.07 -0.71
C ARG A 422 -6.89 26.26 -1.98
N LYS A 423 -7.67 26.84 -2.86
CA LYS A 423 -7.92 26.32 -4.23
C LYS A 423 -6.77 26.77 -5.14
N CYS A 424 -5.88 25.86 -5.53
CA CYS A 424 -4.93 26.11 -6.62
C CYS A 424 -5.52 25.48 -7.89
N LYS A 425 -5.84 26.28 -8.90
CA LYS A 425 -6.14 25.75 -10.24
C LYS A 425 -4.91 24.97 -10.72
N ARG A 426 -5.05 23.66 -10.85
CA ARG A 426 -4.02 22.86 -11.51
C ARG A 426 -4.22 23.02 -13.03
N LEU A 427 -3.22 23.58 -13.70
CA LEU A 427 -3.10 23.39 -15.14
C LEU A 427 -2.92 21.89 -15.36
N MET A 428 -3.92 21.23 -15.96
CA MET A 428 -3.77 19.86 -16.42
C MET A 428 -2.74 19.86 -17.55
N LYS A 429 -1.47 19.68 -17.20
CA LYS A 429 -0.48 19.26 -18.20
C LYS A 429 -0.86 17.84 -18.59
N SER A 430 -0.83 17.55 -19.90
CA SER A 430 -0.92 16.19 -20.42
C SER A 430 -0.09 15.27 -19.53
N GLN A 431 -0.62 14.08 -19.20
CA GLN A 431 0.08 13.12 -18.34
C GLN A 431 1.47 12.88 -18.91
N THR A 432 2.43 13.63 -18.43
CA THR A 432 3.83 13.32 -18.68
C THR A 432 4.09 12.05 -17.91
N LEU A 433 4.37 10.98 -18.63
CA LEU A 433 4.90 9.74 -18.06
C LEU A 433 5.97 10.13 -17.04
N VAL A 434 5.79 9.67 -15.81
CA VAL A 434 6.79 9.88 -14.75
C VAL A 434 8.06 9.21 -15.24
N CYS A 435 9.01 10.02 -15.72
CA CYS A 435 10.29 9.50 -16.19
C CYS A 435 10.99 8.78 -15.05
N LEU A 436 11.33 7.52 -15.30
CA LEU A 436 12.21 6.76 -14.42
C LEU A 436 13.54 7.52 -14.33
N CYS A 437 13.88 8.00 -13.15
CA CYS A 437 15.21 8.53 -12.89
C CYS A 437 16.14 7.35 -12.61
N TYR A 438 16.60 6.66 -13.69
CA TYR A 438 17.68 5.72 -13.57
C TYR A 438 18.96 6.50 -13.29
N ARG A 439 19.59 6.23 -12.17
CA ARG A 439 20.83 6.88 -11.79
C ARG A 439 21.99 5.93 -12.10
N PHE A 440 22.83 6.34 -13.02
CA PHE A 440 24.06 5.63 -13.36
C PHE A 440 24.95 5.52 -12.13
N SER A 441 25.59 4.36 -11.99
CA SER A 441 26.63 4.09 -10.98
C SER A 441 27.87 4.91 -11.23
#